data_b51d1044f12133d76f3592e7aea78fce
#
_entry.id   b51d1044f12133d76f3592e7aea78fce
#
_cell.length_a   1.000
_cell.length_b   1.000
_cell.length_c   1.000
_cell.angle_alpha   90.00
_cell.angle_beta   90.00
_cell.angle_gamma   90.00
#
_symmetry.space_group_name_H-M   'P 1'
#
loop_
_entity.id
_entity.type
_entity.pdbx_description
1 polymer ?
#
loop_
_entity_poly.entity_id
_entity_poly.type
_entity_poly.pdbx_seq_one_letter_code
_entity_poly.pdbx_strand_id
1 'polypeptide(L)'
;GGLLIAMMSDIAVVSEKATFRVPELLRGIVDATYAAVLPVHVGMAQARDLLLSARSIDATEAHRIGLISRVVPHENLRAEALKAAVEVLKTAPEARAHVKRMLNEQYARIDYETMFASLAHGTEVREGMRSFMEKRQPNWIPEDLPEV
;
A
#
# COMPACT_ATOMS: atom_id res chain seq x y z
N GLY A 1 -3.94 0.25 5.89
CA GLY A 1 -3.06 -0.51 6.81
C GLY A 1 -2.65 -1.87 6.27
N GLY A 2 -3.60 -2.74 5.84
CA GLY A 2 -3.27 -4.11 5.40
C GLY A 2 -2.34 -4.19 4.20
N LEU A 3 -2.50 -3.30 3.22
CA LEU A 3 -1.60 -3.21 2.07
C LEU A 3 -0.17 -2.84 2.53
N LEU A 4 -0.04 -1.88 3.45
CA LEU A 4 1.27 -1.48 3.96
C LEU A 4 1.99 -2.65 4.65
N ILE A 5 1.26 -3.43 5.46
CA ILE A 5 1.82 -4.63 6.10
C ILE A 5 2.32 -5.62 5.04
N ALA A 6 1.55 -5.85 3.97
CA ALA A 6 1.96 -6.72 2.88
C ALA A 6 3.23 -6.21 2.16
N MET A 7 3.30 -4.90 1.88
CA MET A 7 4.46 -4.27 1.23
C MET A 7 5.72 -4.29 2.10
N MET A 8 5.57 -4.15 3.42
CA MET A 8 6.71 -4.16 4.36
C MET A 8 7.13 -5.58 4.79
N SER A 9 6.39 -6.60 4.37
CA SER A 9 6.77 -7.99 4.58
C SER A 9 7.80 -8.44 3.57
N ASP A 10 8.72 -9.33 3.98
CA ASP A 10 9.74 -9.88 3.07
C ASP A 10 9.11 -10.69 1.93
N ILE A 11 8.07 -11.46 2.24
CA ILE A 11 7.27 -12.22 1.26
C ILE A 11 5.81 -12.10 1.65
N ALA A 12 5.01 -11.51 0.76
CA ALA A 12 3.57 -11.44 0.91
C ALA A 12 2.90 -12.53 0.06
N VAL A 13 2.14 -13.40 0.71
CA VAL A 13 1.25 -14.36 0.05
C VAL A 13 -0.18 -13.88 0.25
N VAL A 14 -0.91 -13.64 -0.82
CA VAL A 14 -2.26 -13.08 -0.76
C VAL A 14 -3.28 -13.99 -1.43
N SER A 15 -4.51 -13.90 -0.96
CA SER A 15 -5.64 -14.59 -1.57
C SER A 15 -6.00 -13.97 -2.93
N GLU A 16 -6.41 -14.78 -3.89
CA GLU A 16 -6.99 -14.33 -5.16
C GLU A 16 -8.22 -13.41 -4.99
N LYS A 17 -8.88 -13.49 -3.81
CA LYS A 17 -10.04 -12.67 -3.46
C LYS A 17 -9.66 -11.32 -2.84
N ALA A 18 -8.35 -11.04 -2.66
CA ALA A 18 -7.90 -9.80 -2.05
C ALA A 18 -8.08 -8.62 -3.01
N THR A 19 -8.41 -7.47 -2.42
CA THR A 19 -8.45 -6.18 -3.10
C THR A 19 -7.57 -5.18 -2.36
N PHE A 20 -6.98 -4.25 -3.11
CA PHE A 20 -6.05 -3.26 -2.57
C PHE A 20 -6.45 -1.86 -2.98
N ARG A 21 -6.28 -0.93 -2.07
CA ARG A 21 -6.55 0.50 -2.27
C ARG A 21 -5.71 1.33 -1.33
N VAL A 22 -5.32 2.53 -1.77
CA VAL A 22 -4.71 3.58 -0.93
C VAL A 22 -5.69 4.76 -0.88
N PRO A 23 -6.63 4.79 0.07
CA PRO A 23 -7.74 5.75 0.07
C PRO A 23 -7.43 7.06 0.82
N GLU A 24 -6.20 7.24 1.28
CA GLU A 24 -5.76 8.31 2.19
C GLU A 24 -6.05 9.70 1.59
N LEU A 25 -5.76 9.92 0.31
CA LEU A 25 -6.01 11.21 -0.36
C LEU A 25 -7.50 11.55 -0.47
N LEU A 26 -8.39 10.55 -0.53
CA LEU A 26 -9.83 10.79 -0.48
C LEU A 26 -10.30 11.38 0.86
N ARG A 27 -9.43 11.35 1.87
CA ARG A 27 -9.68 11.86 3.22
C ARG A 27 -8.76 13.03 3.57
N GLY A 28 -8.04 13.60 2.57
CA GLY A 28 -7.09 14.68 2.78
C GLY A 28 -5.86 14.28 3.61
N ILE A 29 -5.58 12.97 3.73
CA ILE A 29 -4.46 12.45 4.50
C ILE A 29 -3.23 12.36 3.59
N VAL A 30 -2.15 13.02 3.98
CA VAL A 30 -0.83 12.85 3.37
C VAL A 30 -0.19 11.59 3.94
N ASP A 31 0.03 10.57 3.10
CA ASP A 31 0.74 9.37 3.51
C ASP A 31 2.12 9.29 2.84
N ALA A 32 3.12 9.75 3.59
CA ALA A 32 4.51 9.76 3.16
C ALA A 32 5.08 8.34 3.01
N THR A 33 4.54 7.36 3.74
CA THR A 33 5.02 5.98 3.68
C THR A 33 4.67 5.35 2.32
N TYR A 34 3.40 5.45 1.90
CA TYR A 34 3.02 4.96 0.57
C TYR A 34 3.72 5.73 -0.55
N ALA A 35 3.89 7.05 -0.40
CA ALA A 35 4.59 7.87 -1.39
C ALA A 35 6.06 7.43 -1.59
N ALA A 36 6.73 7.01 -0.52
CA ALA A 36 8.11 6.54 -0.56
C ALA A 36 8.24 5.07 -1.01
N VAL A 37 7.37 4.19 -0.51
CA VAL A 37 7.54 2.74 -0.65
C VAL A 37 6.88 2.19 -1.92
N LEU A 38 5.69 2.70 -2.29
CA LEU A 38 4.95 2.16 -3.42
C LEU A 38 5.72 2.24 -4.76
N PRO A 39 6.42 3.35 -5.10
CA PRO A 39 7.21 3.41 -6.33
C PRO A 39 8.33 2.39 -6.43
N VAL A 40 8.88 1.95 -5.28
CA VAL A 40 9.91 0.90 -5.24
C VAL A 40 9.34 -0.46 -5.67
N HIS A 41 8.08 -0.73 -5.32
CA HIS A 41 7.42 -1.99 -5.69
C HIS A 41 6.92 -2.00 -7.14
N VAL A 42 6.24 -0.94 -7.58
CA VAL A 42 5.48 -0.96 -8.84
C VAL A 42 5.97 0.03 -9.90
N GLY A 43 7.03 0.77 -9.58
CA GLY A 43 7.51 1.88 -10.43
C GLY A 43 6.64 3.13 -10.31
N MET A 44 7.22 4.26 -10.72
CA MET A 44 6.63 5.59 -10.51
C MET A 44 5.27 5.78 -11.23
N ALA A 45 5.11 5.23 -12.42
CA ALA A 45 3.87 5.41 -13.20
C ALA A 45 2.66 4.75 -12.50
N GLN A 46 2.81 3.50 -12.09
CA GLN A 46 1.75 2.78 -11.38
C GLN A 46 1.51 3.35 -9.97
N ALA A 47 2.57 3.76 -9.28
CA ALA A 47 2.45 4.39 -7.98
C ALA A 47 1.63 5.68 -8.04
N ARG A 48 1.89 6.54 -9.03
CA ARG A 48 1.11 7.78 -9.23
C ARG A 48 -0.35 7.49 -9.53
N ASP A 49 -0.62 6.52 -10.42
CA ASP A 49 -2.00 6.13 -10.73
C ASP A 49 -2.74 5.66 -9.48
N LEU A 50 -2.19 4.72 -8.72
CA LEU A 50 -2.82 4.17 -7.53
C LEU A 50 -3.00 5.19 -6.41
N LEU A 51 -2.00 6.06 -6.18
CA LEU A 51 -2.06 7.06 -5.11
C LEU A 51 -2.99 8.21 -5.46
N LEU A 52 -2.86 8.79 -6.67
CA LEU A 52 -3.58 10.01 -7.03
C LEU A 52 -5.04 9.75 -7.38
N SER A 53 -5.34 8.59 -8.00
CA SER A 53 -6.72 8.20 -8.30
C SER A 53 -7.43 7.51 -7.12
N ALA A 54 -6.65 6.97 -6.18
CA ALA A 54 -7.16 6.13 -5.09
C ALA A 54 -8.09 4.99 -5.58
N ARG A 55 -7.88 4.49 -6.80
CA ARG A 55 -8.66 3.37 -7.34
C ARG A 55 -8.35 2.05 -6.63
N SER A 56 -9.27 1.13 -6.67
CA SER A 56 -9.07 -0.23 -6.19
C SER A 56 -8.49 -1.11 -7.29
N ILE A 57 -7.66 -2.07 -6.90
CA ILE A 57 -7.15 -3.14 -7.77
C ILE A 57 -7.40 -4.50 -7.12
N ASP A 58 -7.55 -5.53 -7.92
CA ASP A 58 -7.65 -6.91 -7.46
C ASP A 58 -6.26 -7.56 -7.30
N ALA A 59 -6.27 -8.81 -6.83
CA ALA A 59 -5.04 -9.58 -6.63
C ALA A 59 -4.29 -9.86 -7.95
N THR A 60 -5.01 -10.05 -9.05
CA THR A 60 -4.46 -10.33 -10.37
C THR A 60 -3.70 -9.11 -10.89
N GLU A 61 -4.30 -7.93 -10.83
CA GLU A 61 -3.63 -6.69 -11.21
C GLU A 61 -2.45 -6.40 -10.29
N ALA A 62 -2.62 -6.55 -8.97
CA ALA A 62 -1.55 -6.35 -7.99
C ALA A 62 -0.32 -7.23 -8.28
N HIS A 63 -0.54 -8.48 -8.67
CA HIS A 63 0.53 -9.39 -9.09
C HIS A 63 1.17 -8.93 -10.42
N ARG A 64 0.35 -8.60 -11.42
CA ARG A 64 0.82 -8.16 -12.74
C ARG A 64 1.72 -6.92 -12.67
N ILE A 65 1.43 -5.97 -11.79
CA ILE A 65 2.23 -4.73 -11.63
C ILE A 65 3.41 -4.88 -10.66
N GLY A 66 3.62 -6.06 -10.07
CA GLY A 66 4.71 -6.33 -9.14
C GLY A 66 4.49 -5.88 -7.70
N LEU A 67 3.26 -5.48 -7.34
CA LEU A 67 2.93 -5.10 -5.97
C LEU A 67 2.97 -6.29 -5.01
N ILE A 68 2.52 -7.45 -5.48
CA ILE A 68 2.46 -8.71 -4.74
C ILE A 68 3.15 -9.82 -5.54
N SER A 69 3.99 -10.60 -4.89
CA SER A 69 4.76 -11.66 -5.54
C SER A 69 4.02 -13.00 -5.66
N ARG A 70 3.10 -13.31 -4.72
CA ARG A 70 2.41 -14.61 -4.67
C ARG A 70 0.92 -14.42 -4.45
N VAL A 71 0.11 -14.90 -5.40
CA VAL A 71 -1.36 -14.96 -5.31
C VAL A 71 -1.78 -16.42 -5.37
N VAL A 72 -2.65 -16.82 -4.45
CA VAL A 72 -3.06 -18.21 -4.28
C VAL A 72 -4.58 -18.31 -4.04
N PRO A 73 -5.21 -19.49 -4.31
CA PRO A 73 -6.59 -19.75 -3.90
C PRO A 73 -6.78 -19.48 -2.41
N HIS A 74 -7.92 -18.89 -2.05
CA HIS A 74 -8.17 -18.43 -0.67
C HIS A 74 -8.02 -19.57 0.36
N GLU A 75 -8.50 -20.75 0.05
CA GLU A 75 -8.43 -21.95 0.89
C GLU A 75 -7.00 -22.44 1.13
N ASN A 76 -6.06 -22.11 0.22
CA ASN A 76 -4.66 -22.52 0.29
C ASN A 76 -3.77 -21.48 0.97
N LEU A 77 -4.29 -20.29 1.32
CA LEU A 77 -3.52 -19.13 1.76
C LEU A 77 -2.55 -19.48 2.91
N ARG A 78 -3.05 -20.15 3.95
CA ARG A 78 -2.23 -20.51 5.12
C ARG A 78 -1.15 -21.53 4.77
N ALA A 79 -1.49 -22.54 3.99
CA ALA A 79 -0.55 -23.60 3.60
C ALA A 79 0.59 -23.04 2.74
N GLU A 80 0.27 -22.20 1.76
CA GLU A 80 1.26 -21.58 0.89
C GLU A 80 2.12 -20.54 1.62
N ALA A 81 1.56 -19.82 2.59
CA ALA A 81 2.34 -18.92 3.44
C ALA A 81 3.35 -19.69 4.31
N LEU A 82 2.94 -20.81 4.92
CA LEU A 82 3.84 -21.68 5.69
C LEU A 82 4.92 -22.29 4.80
N LYS A 83 4.58 -22.73 3.60
CA LYS A 83 5.54 -23.23 2.61
C LYS A 83 6.58 -22.18 2.25
N ALA A 84 6.15 -20.92 2.00
CA ALA A 84 7.08 -19.81 1.76
C ALA A 84 8.04 -19.59 2.94
N ALA A 85 7.54 -19.66 4.18
CA ALA A 85 8.37 -19.53 5.37
C ALA A 85 9.40 -20.69 5.48
N VAL A 86 9.00 -21.91 5.17
CA VAL A 86 9.92 -23.06 5.13
C VAL A 86 11.00 -22.88 4.06
N GLU A 87 10.66 -22.35 2.89
CA GLU A 87 11.65 -22.03 1.83
C GLU A 87 12.70 -21.01 2.34
N VAL A 88 12.27 -19.99 3.05
CA VAL A 88 13.18 -18.99 3.67
C VAL A 88 14.09 -19.65 4.71
N LEU A 89 13.55 -20.55 5.53
CA LEU A 89 14.35 -21.23 6.58
C LEU A 89 15.47 -22.14 6.01
N LYS A 90 15.37 -22.58 4.77
CA LYS A 90 16.43 -23.34 4.09
C LYS A 90 17.63 -22.50 3.70
N THR A 91 17.52 -21.17 3.70
CA THR A 91 18.65 -20.27 3.38
C THR A 91 19.50 -20.01 4.61
N ALA A 92 20.80 -19.76 4.42
CA ALA A 92 21.74 -19.50 5.50
C ALA A 92 21.36 -18.24 6.29
N PRO A 93 21.20 -18.29 7.62
CA PRO A 93 20.61 -17.21 8.40
C PRO A 93 21.40 -15.89 8.37
N GLU A 94 22.74 -15.95 8.47
CA GLU A 94 23.56 -14.74 8.43
C GLU A 94 23.56 -14.09 7.04
N ALA A 95 23.71 -14.87 5.97
CA ALA A 95 23.67 -14.37 4.60
C ALA A 95 22.29 -13.74 4.31
N ARG A 96 21.21 -14.40 4.73
CA ARG A 96 19.83 -13.89 4.61
C ARG A 96 19.64 -12.55 5.34
N ALA A 97 20.17 -12.42 6.56
CA ALA A 97 20.09 -11.18 7.33
C ALA A 97 20.83 -10.02 6.61
N HIS A 98 22.00 -10.30 6.05
CA HIS A 98 22.76 -9.30 5.28
C HIS A 98 22.00 -8.87 4.00
N VAL A 99 21.49 -9.83 3.23
CA VAL A 99 20.72 -9.54 2.00
C VAL A 99 19.46 -8.73 2.33
N LYS A 100 18.71 -9.12 3.37
CA LYS A 100 17.54 -8.37 3.82
C LYS A 100 17.88 -6.92 4.18
N ARG A 101 18.98 -6.69 4.90
CA ARG A 101 19.44 -5.33 5.21
C ARG A 101 19.74 -4.54 3.94
N MET A 102 20.48 -5.11 2.98
CA MET A 102 20.80 -4.44 1.71
C MET A 102 19.55 -4.09 0.90
N LEU A 103 18.55 -4.98 0.88
CA LEU A 103 17.27 -4.71 0.23
C LEU A 103 16.51 -3.56 0.90
N ASN A 104 16.50 -3.52 2.23
CA ASN A 104 15.81 -2.46 2.98
C ASN A 104 16.48 -1.08 2.82
N GLU A 105 17.78 -1.02 2.55
CA GLU A 105 18.50 0.22 2.23
C GLU A 105 18.07 0.85 0.89
N GLN A 106 17.37 0.09 0.02
CA GLN A 106 16.84 0.60 -1.25
C GLN A 106 15.56 1.44 -1.09
N TYR A 107 14.91 1.40 0.08
CA TYR A 107 13.71 2.20 0.29
C TYR A 107 14.04 3.69 0.33
N ALA A 108 13.20 4.49 -0.34
CA ALA A 108 13.30 5.93 -0.32
C ALA A 108 13.07 6.48 1.10
N ARG A 109 13.63 7.67 1.36
CA ARG A 109 13.40 8.38 2.62
C ARG A 109 11.92 8.76 2.76
N ILE A 110 11.32 8.43 3.89
CA ILE A 110 9.93 8.77 4.20
C ILE A 110 9.88 10.17 4.82
N ASP A 111 9.09 11.06 4.26
CA ASP A 111 8.86 12.43 4.79
C ASP A 111 7.79 12.40 5.91
N TYR A 112 8.19 11.92 7.06
CA TYR A 112 7.32 11.91 8.25
C TYR A 112 6.95 13.31 8.75
N GLU A 113 7.79 14.32 8.53
CA GLU A 113 7.53 15.68 8.98
C GLU A 113 6.29 16.26 8.32
N THR A 114 6.23 16.24 6.98
CA THR A 114 5.05 16.68 6.24
C THR A 114 3.82 15.83 6.58
N MET A 115 3.95 14.51 6.71
CA MET A 115 2.84 13.64 7.06
C MET A 115 2.25 14.00 8.43
N PHE A 116 3.07 14.13 9.48
CA PHE A 116 2.59 14.45 10.83
C PHE A 116 2.06 15.88 10.94
N ALA A 117 2.67 16.84 10.26
CA ALA A 117 2.17 18.22 10.21
C ALA A 117 0.77 18.27 9.57
N SER A 118 0.55 17.55 8.47
CA SER A 118 -0.76 17.43 7.83
C SER A 118 -1.80 16.81 8.75
N LEU A 119 -1.46 15.70 9.43
CA LEU A 119 -2.37 15.04 10.37
C LEU A 119 -2.75 15.92 11.56
N ALA A 120 -1.78 16.69 12.10
CA ALA A 120 -1.99 17.54 13.28
C ALA A 120 -2.76 18.83 12.97
N HIS A 121 -2.49 19.46 11.83
CA HIS A 121 -2.94 20.81 11.53
C HIS A 121 -3.72 20.95 10.21
N GLY A 122 -3.78 19.89 9.39
CA GLY A 122 -4.42 19.92 8.07
C GLY A 122 -5.93 20.18 8.16
N THR A 123 -6.42 21.15 7.40
CA THR A 123 -7.87 21.44 7.27
C THR A 123 -8.55 20.35 6.45
N GLU A 124 -7.88 19.82 5.44
CA GLU A 124 -8.38 18.75 4.57
C GLU A 124 -8.58 17.43 5.32
N VAL A 125 -7.66 17.06 6.23
CA VAL A 125 -7.84 15.87 7.07
C VAL A 125 -9.09 15.98 7.92
N ARG A 126 -9.33 17.15 8.54
CA ARG A 126 -10.53 17.38 9.36
C ARG A 126 -11.82 17.28 8.53
N GLU A 127 -11.85 17.91 7.37
CA GLU A 127 -13.00 17.84 6.46
C GLU A 127 -13.20 16.42 5.92
N GLY A 128 -12.11 15.77 5.46
CA GLY A 128 -12.17 14.42 4.92
C GLY A 128 -12.66 13.38 5.93
N MET A 129 -12.23 13.47 7.18
CA MET A 129 -12.71 12.62 8.27
C MET A 129 -14.17 12.93 8.63
N ARG A 130 -14.56 14.21 8.66
CA ARG A 130 -15.95 14.62 8.92
C ARG A 130 -16.89 14.10 7.83
N SER A 131 -16.57 14.37 6.55
CA SER A 131 -17.39 13.93 5.42
C SER A 131 -17.54 12.40 5.37
N PHE A 132 -16.48 11.67 5.72
CA PHE A 132 -16.53 10.21 5.83
C PHE A 132 -17.51 9.72 6.91
N MET A 133 -17.47 10.35 8.11
CA MET A 133 -18.40 10.02 9.21
C MET A 133 -19.83 10.40 8.86
N GLU A 134 -20.03 11.54 8.22
CA GLU A 134 -21.33 12.06 7.79
C GLU A 134 -21.87 11.41 6.51
N LYS A 135 -21.10 10.52 5.87
CA LYS A 135 -21.42 9.81 4.61
C LYS A 135 -21.81 10.77 3.48
N ARG A 136 -21.11 11.89 3.38
CA ARG A 136 -21.25 12.88 2.31
C ARG A 136 -19.93 13.06 1.56
N GLN A 137 -19.98 13.75 0.44
CA GLN A 137 -18.76 14.18 -0.26
C GLN A 137 -18.05 15.29 0.52
N PRO A 138 -16.71 15.32 0.52
CA PRO A 138 -15.95 16.44 1.07
C PRO A 138 -16.08 17.68 0.19
N ASN A 139 -15.89 18.87 0.80
CA ASN A 139 -16.14 20.16 0.17
C ASN A 139 -15.18 20.56 -0.95
N TRP A 140 -14.11 19.80 -1.17
CA TRP A 140 -13.18 20.04 -2.28
C TRP A 140 -13.59 19.35 -3.59
N ILE A 141 -14.66 18.55 -3.58
CA ILE A 141 -15.18 17.94 -4.80
C ILE A 141 -16.08 18.98 -5.49
N PRO A 142 -15.78 19.38 -6.75
CA PRO A 142 -16.64 20.28 -7.51
C PRO A 142 -18.05 19.70 -7.69
N GLU A 143 -19.08 20.54 -7.56
CA GLU A 143 -20.48 20.12 -7.72
C GLU A 143 -20.81 19.68 -9.16
N ASP A 144 -20.05 20.18 -10.13
CA ASP A 144 -20.22 19.94 -11.58
C ASP A 144 -19.23 18.88 -12.12
N LEU A 145 -18.68 18.04 -11.23
CA LEU A 145 -17.78 16.97 -11.65
C LEU A 145 -18.54 15.98 -12.57
N PRO A 146 -18.11 15.75 -13.82
CA PRO A 146 -18.84 14.85 -14.72
C PRO A 146 -18.83 13.43 -14.17
N GLU A 147 -19.97 12.76 -14.23
CA GLU A 147 -20.05 11.30 -14.01
C GLU A 147 -19.34 10.61 -15.18
N VAL A 148 -18.30 9.82 -14.88
CA VAL A 148 -17.48 9.07 -15.84
C VAL A 148 -17.79 7.59 -15.72
#